data_be25a2ab6f57b0cdf6ef7f990ecf483e
#
_entry.id   be25a2ab6f57b0cdf6ef7f990ecf483e
#
_cell.length_a   1.000
_cell.length_b   1.000
_cell.length_c   1.000
_cell.angle_alpha   90.00
_cell.angle_beta   90.00
_cell.angle_gamma   90.00
#
_symmetry.space_group_name_H-M   'P 1'
#
loop_
_entity.id
_entity.type
_entity.pdbx_description
1 polymer ?
#
loop_
_entity_poly.entity_id
_entity_poly.type
_entity_poly.pdbx_seq_one_letter_code
_entity_poly.pdbx_strand_id
1 'polypeptide(L)'
;KPGSLLSIAEQVCQDLDIGFRVRFDQQAKKLLFELYRPKLDPNARYAPQYGNLTGLTYTESITDYKNIVTVAGADGTVTVGATGNTGSARRELYLDASSKKKEDGQTQEEYLAALRALGEQELAKHTRIENFRFTPTGSVTVGKVVAASLPGTDIQAAARITSVTLSSQKGENTVTTEIGTPI
;
A
#
# COMPACT_ATOMS: atom_id res chain seq x y z
N LYS A 1 -23.23 1.91 -7.28
CA LYS A 1 -22.96 3.00 -8.26
C LYS A 1 -21.70 2.61 -9.00
N PRO A 2 -21.64 2.73 -10.34
CA PRO A 2 -20.38 2.56 -11.03
C PRO A 2 -19.41 3.63 -10.51
N GLY A 3 -18.22 3.21 -10.04
CA GLY A 3 -17.18 4.10 -9.61
C GLY A 3 -16.64 4.94 -10.79
N SER A 4 -15.92 6.02 -10.49
CA SER A 4 -15.23 6.75 -11.56
C SER A 4 -14.15 5.84 -12.19
N LEU A 5 -13.80 6.07 -13.44
CA LEU A 5 -12.71 5.34 -14.10
C LEU A 5 -11.40 5.42 -13.29
N LEU A 6 -11.18 6.57 -12.63
CA LEU A 6 -10.03 6.78 -11.75
C LEU A 6 -10.07 5.83 -10.56
N SER A 7 -11.19 5.72 -9.86
CA SER A 7 -11.29 4.84 -8.68
C SER A 7 -11.15 3.36 -9.05
N ILE A 8 -11.59 2.95 -10.23
CA ILE A 8 -11.36 1.59 -10.75
C ILE A 8 -9.87 1.39 -11.04
N ALA A 9 -9.22 2.35 -11.71
CA ALA A 9 -7.79 2.28 -12.00
C ALA A 9 -6.94 2.24 -10.72
N GLU A 10 -7.27 3.06 -9.72
CA GLU A 10 -6.63 3.06 -8.41
C GLU A 10 -6.75 1.70 -7.72
N GLN A 11 -7.96 1.13 -7.67
CA GLN A 11 -8.20 -0.17 -7.05
C GLN A 11 -7.40 -1.28 -7.75
N VAL A 12 -7.47 -1.36 -9.08
CA VAL A 12 -6.72 -2.37 -9.86
C VAL A 12 -5.20 -2.22 -9.67
N CYS A 13 -4.71 -0.97 -9.64
CA CYS A 13 -3.30 -0.71 -9.43
C CYS A 13 -2.83 -1.08 -8.03
N GLN A 14 -3.66 -0.86 -7.00
CA GLN A 14 -3.38 -1.29 -5.64
C GLN A 14 -3.36 -2.83 -5.53
N ASP A 15 -4.37 -3.50 -6.08
CA ASP A 15 -4.49 -4.97 -6.03
C ASP A 15 -3.31 -5.68 -6.74
N LEU A 16 -2.74 -5.06 -7.76
CA LEU A 16 -1.64 -5.61 -8.57
C LEU A 16 -0.24 -5.06 -8.18
N ASP A 17 -0.16 -4.18 -7.19
CA ASP A 17 1.06 -3.44 -6.81
C ASP A 17 1.77 -2.79 -7.99
N ILE A 18 0.99 -2.14 -8.86
CA ILE A 18 1.49 -1.36 -10.00
C ILE A 18 1.15 0.11 -9.82
N GLY A 19 1.77 0.96 -10.61
CA GLY A 19 1.43 2.38 -10.69
C GLY A 19 0.79 2.71 -12.03
N PHE A 20 0.07 3.81 -12.08
CA PHE A 20 -0.34 4.42 -13.33
C PHE A 20 0.00 5.90 -13.36
N ARG A 21 0.13 6.45 -14.55
CA ARG A 21 0.28 7.88 -14.77
C ARG A 21 -0.36 8.29 -16.07
N VAL A 22 -0.76 9.54 -16.14
CA VAL A 22 -1.22 10.16 -17.39
C VAL A 22 -0.21 11.24 -17.76
N ARG A 23 0.33 11.18 -18.96
CA ARG A 23 1.21 12.21 -19.50
C ARG A 23 0.73 12.71 -20.86
N PHE A 24 1.03 13.95 -21.15
CA PHE A 24 0.75 14.51 -22.45
C PHE A 24 1.93 14.24 -23.39
N ASP A 25 1.66 13.57 -24.50
CA ASP A 25 2.62 13.40 -25.59
C ASP A 25 2.51 14.60 -26.53
N GLN A 26 3.55 15.43 -26.53
CA GLN A 26 3.57 16.66 -27.32
C GLN A 26 3.64 16.39 -28.83
N GLN A 27 4.26 15.30 -29.28
CA GLN A 27 4.38 14.94 -30.68
C GLN A 27 3.06 14.40 -31.23
N ALA A 28 2.46 13.47 -30.50
CA ALA A 28 1.18 12.86 -30.88
C ALA A 28 -0.03 13.73 -30.48
N LYS A 29 0.16 14.80 -29.70
CA LYS A 29 -0.89 15.68 -29.14
C LYS A 29 -1.99 14.88 -28.43
N LYS A 30 -1.61 13.86 -27.67
CA LYS A 30 -2.51 12.93 -26.98
C LYS A 30 -2.13 12.76 -25.52
N LEU A 31 -3.13 12.46 -24.70
CA LEU A 31 -2.92 11.95 -23.35
C LEU A 31 -2.63 10.46 -23.43
N LEU A 32 -1.53 10.03 -22.84
CA LEU A 32 -1.14 8.64 -22.71
C LEU A 32 -1.39 8.18 -21.28
N PHE A 33 -2.16 7.11 -21.16
CA PHE A 33 -2.32 6.38 -19.90
C PHE A 33 -1.30 5.24 -19.90
N GLU A 34 -0.39 5.25 -18.92
CA GLU A 34 0.70 4.28 -18.82
C GLU A 34 0.61 3.53 -17.50
N LEU A 35 0.70 2.22 -17.54
CA LEU A 35 0.89 1.36 -16.38
C LEU A 35 2.38 1.05 -16.23
N TYR A 36 2.88 1.04 -14.98
CA TYR A 36 4.26 0.71 -14.72
C TYR A 36 4.41 -0.09 -13.42
N ARG A 37 5.42 -0.93 -13.37
CA ARG A 37 5.83 -1.58 -12.11
C ARG A 37 6.90 -0.72 -11.44
N PRO A 38 6.71 -0.36 -10.17
CA PRO A 38 7.72 0.35 -9.41
C PRO A 38 8.99 -0.49 -9.32
N LYS A 39 10.14 0.17 -9.51
CA LYS A 39 11.44 -0.45 -9.37
C LYS A 39 12.25 0.32 -8.33
N LEU A 40 13.01 -0.42 -7.52
CA LEU A 40 13.97 0.18 -6.60
C LEU A 40 14.99 0.98 -7.41
N ASP A 41 15.14 2.26 -7.06
CA ASP A 41 16.24 3.09 -7.54
C ASP A 41 17.42 2.90 -6.60
N PRO A 42 18.47 2.17 -7.00
CA PRO A 42 19.60 1.85 -6.11
C PRO A 42 20.39 3.09 -5.69
N ASN A 43 20.25 4.19 -6.43
CA ASN A 43 20.94 5.45 -6.15
C ASN A 43 20.12 6.39 -5.26
N ALA A 44 18.82 6.11 -5.07
CA ALA A 44 17.93 6.93 -4.27
C ALA A 44 17.83 6.40 -2.84
N ARG A 45 18.81 6.76 -2.02
CA ARG A 45 18.85 6.47 -0.58
C ARG A 45 18.75 7.76 0.20
N TYR A 46 17.76 7.85 1.09
CA TYR A 46 17.49 9.02 1.90
C TYR A 46 17.84 8.72 3.36
N ALA A 47 18.76 9.50 3.90
CA ALA A 47 19.10 9.43 5.31
C ALA A 47 19.81 10.73 5.74
N PRO A 48 19.62 11.21 6.97
CA PRO A 48 20.25 12.44 7.47
C PRO A 48 21.77 12.45 7.34
N GLN A 49 22.41 11.30 7.50
CA GLN A 49 23.87 11.19 7.36
C GLN A 49 24.38 11.47 5.94
N TYR A 50 23.52 11.42 4.92
CA TYR A 50 23.88 11.78 3.55
C TYR A 50 23.62 13.25 3.22
N GLY A 51 23.04 14.02 4.15
CA GLY A 51 22.69 15.43 3.94
C GLY A 51 21.65 15.65 2.84
N ASN A 52 20.94 14.62 2.41
CA ASN A 52 19.99 14.67 1.29
C ASN A 52 18.52 14.78 1.70
N LEU A 53 18.27 14.95 3.00
CA LEU A 53 16.96 15.23 3.55
C LEU A 53 17.04 16.03 4.86
N THR A 54 15.93 16.67 5.20
CA THR A 54 15.69 17.31 6.50
C THR A 54 14.31 16.96 7.02
N GLY A 55 14.06 17.14 8.32
CA GLY A 55 12.73 16.98 8.91
C GLY A 55 12.20 15.56 8.83
N LEU A 56 13.08 14.54 8.95
CA LEU A 56 12.67 13.15 8.88
C LEU A 56 11.77 12.78 10.06
N THR A 57 10.59 12.29 9.76
CA THR A 57 9.62 11.72 10.71
C THR A 57 9.30 10.31 10.28
N TYR A 58 9.33 9.38 11.21
CA TYR A 58 8.83 8.02 11.04
C TYR A 58 7.52 7.85 11.82
N THR A 59 6.53 7.29 11.17
CA THR A 59 5.25 6.96 11.78
C THR A 59 4.97 5.49 11.59
N GLU A 60 4.64 4.81 12.65
CA GLU A 60 4.14 3.44 12.64
C GLU A 60 2.73 3.42 13.24
N SER A 61 1.79 2.75 12.59
CA SER A 61 0.44 2.54 13.11
C SER A 61 0.03 1.08 12.96
N ILE A 62 -0.49 0.57 14.07
CA ILE A 62 -1.08 -0.78 14.15
C ILE A 62 -2.57 -0.72 14.50
N THR A 63 -3.19 0.44 14.36
CA THR A 63 -4.59 0.65 14.76
C THR A 63 -5.54 -0.29 14.01
N ASP A 64 -5.37 -0.37 12.69
CA ASP A 64 -6.20 -1.25 11.83
C ASP A 64 -5.48 -2.55 11.45
N TYR A 65 -4.31 -2.79 12.03
CA TYR A 65 -3.56 -4.01 11.75
C TYR A 65 -4.33 -5.25 12.21
N LYS A 66 -4.47 -6.21 11.30
CA LYS A 66 -5.04 -7.54 11.55
C LYS A 66 -4.08 -8.61 11.02
N ASN A 67 -4.02 -9.73 11.72
CA ASN A 67 -3.17 -10.85 11.33
C ASN A 67 -3.91 -12.18 11.23
N ILE A 68 -5.20 -12.16 11.53
CA ILE A 68 -6.11 -13.29 11.36
C ILE A 68 -7.44 -12.76 10.88
N VAL A 69 -8.04 -13.45 9.92
CA VAL A 69 -9.42 -13.21 9.49
C VAL A 69 -10.21 -14.50 9.52
N THR A 70 -11.41 -14.43 10.06
CA THR A 70 -12.41 -15.50 9.96
C THR A 70 -13.45 -15.07 8.93
N VAL A 71 -13.53 -15.82 7.83
CA VAL A 71 -14.47 -15.58 6.74
C VAL A 71 -15.62 -16.57 6.88
N ALA A 72 -16.81 -16.05 7.11
CA ALA A 72 -18.04 -16.84 7.22
C ALA A 72 -18.87 -16.72 5.94
N GLY A 73 -18.83 -17.76 5.11
CA GLY A 73 -19.69 -17.90 3.94
C GLY A 73 -21.02 -18.61 4.29
N ALA A 74 -21.91 -18.73 3.31
CA ALA A 74 -23.20 -19.41 3.51
C ALA A 74 -23.05 -20.91 3.83
N ASP A 75 -22.09 -21.58 3.17
CA ASP A 75 -21.92 -23.04 3.21
C ASP A 75 -20.60 -23.47 3.88
N GLY A 76 -19.99 -22.58 4.68
CA GLY A 76 -18.77 -22.90 5.43
C GLY A 76 -18.02 -21.67 5.92
N THR A 77 -17.05 -21.95 6.81
CA THR A 77 -16.23 -20.90 7.44
C THR A 77 -14.76 -21.30 7.33
N VAL A 78 -13.88 -20.34 7.09
CA VAL A 78 -12.44 -20.53 7.09
C VAL A 78 -11.76 -19.48 7.94
N THR A 79 -10.61 -19.84 8.52
CA THR A 79 -9.72 -18.88 9.19
C THR A 79 -8.39 -18.83 8.44
N VAL A 80 -7.92 -17.62 8.16
CA VAL A 80 -6.71 -17.33 7.40
C VAL A 80 -5.80 -16.46 8.24
N GLY A 81 -4.49 -16.60 8.09
CA GLY A 81 -3.48 -15.79 8.74
C GLY A 81 -2.57 -16.57 9.68
N ALA A 82 -1.81 -15.85 10.51
CA ALA A 82 -0.78 -16.42 11.36
C ALA A 82 -1.36 -17.14 12.58
N THR A 83 -1.44 -18.47 12.49
CA THR A 83 -2.05 -19.34 13.51
C THR A 83 -1.30 -19.39 14.84
N GLY A 84 0.00 -18.96 14.87
CA GLY A 84 0.82 -18.93 16.09
C GLY A 84 0.58 -17.72 17.01
N ASN A 85 -0.18 -16.74 16.58
CA ASN A 85 -0.45 -15.55 17.37
C ASN A 85 -1.50 -15.83 18.45
N THR A 86 -1.16 -15.53 19.71
CA THR A 86 -2.05 -15.70 20.87
C THR A 86 -2.08 -14.41 21.72
N GLY A 87 -3.06 -14.29 22.59
CA GLY A 87 -3.19 -13.15 23.49
C GLY A 87 -3.23 -11.80 22.74
N SER A 88 -2.47 -10.83 23.21
CA SER A 88 -2.43 -9.48 22.64
C SER A 88 -1.79 -9.40 21.24
N ALA A 89 -1.03 -10.43 20.84
CA ALA A 89 -0.46 -10.52 19.50
C ALA A 89 -1.50 -10.96 18.45
N ARG A 90 -2.61 -11.56 18.88
CA ARG A 90 -3.70 -11.99 18.02
C ARG A 90 -4.65 -10.81 17.75
N ARG A 91 -4.75 -10.40 16.48
CA ARG A 91 -5.62 -9.31 16.02
C ARG A 91 -6.54 -9.84 14.94
N GLU A 92 -7.78 -10.06 15.34
CA GLU A 92 -8.77 -10.72 14.50
C GLU A 92 -9.62 -9.74 13.71
N LEU A 93 -10.02 -10.18 12.52
CA LEU A 93 -11.05 -9.60 11.71
C LEU A 93 -12.11 -10.67 11.44
N TYR A 94 -13.36 -10.33 11.51
CA TYR A 94 -14.47 -11.14 11.05
C TYR A 94 -14.99 -10.57 9.73
N LEU A 95 -15.05 -11.41 8.70
CA LEU A 95 -15.56 -11.05 7.39
C LEU A 95 -16.86 -11.84 7.12
N ASP A 96 -17.97 -11.12 7.09
CA ASP A 96 -19.26 -11.69 6.70
C ASP A 96 -19.30 -11.84 5.17
N ALA A 97 -19.27 -13.06 4.72
CA ALA A 97 -19.42 -13.47 3.33
C ALA A 97 -20.66 -14.35 3.12
N SER A 98 -21.70 -14.21 3.96
CA SER A 98 -22.92 -15.02 3.93
C SER A 98 -23.66 -14.97 2.58
N SER A 99 -23.43 -13.93 1.78
CA SER A 99 -23.93 -13.86 0.40
C SER A 99 -23.19 -14.79 -0.57
N LYS A 100 -22.00 -15.30 -0.22
CA LYS A 100 -21.23 -16.26 -1.02
C LYS A 100 -21.74 -17.66 -0.73
N LYS A 101 -22.44 -18.23 -1.69
CA LYS A 101 -22.92 -19.62 -1.67
C LYS A 101 -22.03 -20.47 -2.54
N LYS A 102 -22.01 -21.79 -2.22
CA LYS A 102 -21.40 -22.77 -3.10
C LYS A 102 -22.17 -22.86 -4.40
N GLU A 103 -21.47 -22.84 -5.53
CA GLU A 103 -22.09 -22.96 -6.86
C GLU A 103 -22.47 -24.41 -7.16
N ASP A 104 -23.43 -24.60 -8.06
CA ASP A 104 -23.83 -25.94 -8.50
C ASP A 104 -22.64 -26.64 -9.19
N GLY A 105 -22.30 -27.83 -8.71
CA GLY A 105 -21.16 -28.61 -9.20
C GLY A 105 -19.82 -28.26 -8.56
N GLN A 106 -19.73 -27.20 -7.77
CA GLN A 106 -18.52 -26.85 -7.03
C GLN A 106 -18.31 -27.81 -5.85
N THR A 107 -17.08 -28.27 -5.67
CA THR A 107 -16.72 -29.07 -4.48
C THR A 107 -16.65 -28.19 -3.23
N GLN A 108 -16.75 -28.82 -2.06
CA GLN A 108 -16.57 -28.09 -0.79
C GLN A 108 -15.17 -27.51 -0.65
N GLU A 109 -14.16 -28.22 -1.17
CA GLU A 109 -12.77 -27.77 -1.12
C GLU A 109 -12.54 -26.52 -1.97
N GLU A 110 -13.07 -26.46 -3.19
CA GLU A 110 -13.00 -25.28 -4.07
C GLU A 110 -13.74 -24.09 -3.46
N TYR A 111 -14.89 -24.32 -2.85
CA TYR A 111 -15.62 -23.27 -2.14
C TYR A 111 -14.82 -22.70 -0.98
N LEU A 112 -14.25 -23.54 -0.12
CA LEU A 112 -13.42 -23.09 0.99
C LEU A 112 -12.12 -22.42 0.52
N ALA A 113 -11.55 -22.85 -0.63
CA ALA A 113 -10.40 -22.19 -1.25
C ALA A 113 -10.75 -20.76 -1.71
N ALA A 114 -11.94 -20.56 -2.29
CA ALA A 114 -12.43 -19.24 -2.67
C ALA A 114 -12.62 -18.32 -1.44
N LEU A 115 -13.14 -18.85 -0.32
CA LEU A 115 -13.23 -18.08 0.93
C LEU A 115 -11.85 -17.76 1.52
N ARG A 116 -10.85 -18.67 1.40
CA ARG A 116 -9.47 -18.38 1.81
C ARG A 116 -8.88 -17.23 1.01
N ALA A 117 -9.00 -17.26 -0.32
CA ALA A 117 -8.52 -16.20 -1.19
C ALA A 117 -9.16 -14.84 -0.84
N LEU A 118 -10.45 -14.83 -0.53
CA LEU A 118 -11.14 -13.62 -0.06
C LEU A 118 -10.58 -13.12 1.27
N GLY A 119 -10.30 -14.03 2.21
CA GLY A 119 -9.67 -13.70 3.49
C GLY A 119 -8.25 -13.15 3.34
N GLU A 120 -7.44 -13.73 2.48
CA GLU A 120 -6.08 -13.25 2.17
C GLU A 120 -6.11 -11.85 1.58
N GLN A 121 -7.02 -11.60 0.64
CA GLN A 121 -7.21 -10.28 0.04
C GLN A 121 -7.65 -9.24 1.08
N GLU A 122 -8.52 -9.62 2.01
CA GLU A 122 -8.95 -8.71 3.07
C GLU A 122 -7.83 -8.42 4.07
N LEU A 123 -7.06 -9.44 4.50
CA LEU A 123 -5.91 -9.22 5.38
C LEU A 123 -4.85 -8.31 4.77
N ALA A 124 -4.66 -8.36 3.45
CA ALA A 124 -3.72 -7.51 2.75
C ALA A 124 -4.04 -6.01 2.89
N LYS A 125 -5.30 -5.65 3.17
CA LYS A 125 -5.73 -4.26 3.41
C LYS A 125 -5.45 -3.79 4.85
N HIS A 126 -5.26 -4.72 5.77
CA HIS A 126 -5.08 -4.48 7.21
C HIS A 126 -3.63 -4.69 7.65
N THR A 127 -2.69 -4.25 6.84
CA THR A 127 -1.26 -4.33 7.16
C THR A 127 -0.85 -3.25 8.14
N ARG A 128 0.32 -3.44 8.78
CA ARG A 128 0.97 -2.38 9.56
C ARG A 128 1.28 -1.20 8.64
N ILE A 129 0.92 -0.01 9.08
CA ILE A 129 1.25 1.23 8.36
C ILE A 129 2.62 1.69 8.83
N GLU A 130 3.55 1.82 7.90
CA GLU A 130 4.88 2.36 8.11
C GLU A 130 5.12 3.47 7.09
N ASN A 131 5.41 4.66 7.58
CA ASN A 131 5.55 5.83 6.73
C ASN A 131 6.75 6.68 7.16
N PHE A 132 7.55 7.09 6.19
CA PHE A 132 8.59 8.10 6.36
C PHE A 132 8.15 9.38 5.65
N ARG A 133 8.17 10.48 6.38
CA ARG A 133 7.93 11.83 5.85
C ARG A 133 9.19 12.67 5.99
N PHE A 134 9.60 13.34 4.93
CA PHE A 134 10.79 14.18 4.95
C PHE A 134 10.77 15.26 3.85
N THR A 135 11.66 16.25 3.99
CA THR A 135 11.94 17.23 2.96
C THR A 135 13.22 16.83 2.22
N PRO A 136 13.16 16.43 0.94
CA PRO A 136 14.35 16.04 0.19
C PRO A 136 15.18 17.26 -0.24
N THR A 137 16.49 17.08 -0.33
CA THR A 137 17.40 18.02 -0.97
C THR A 137 17.52 17.67 -2.45
N GLY A 138 16.57 18.06 -3.26
CA GLY A 138 16.55 17.74 -4.69
C GLY A 138 15.19 17.24 -5.18
N SER A 139 15.14 16.85 -6.45
CA SER A 139 13.90 16.41 -7.06
C SER A 139 13.59 14.96 -6.72
N VAL A 140 12.34 14.68 -6.42
CA VAL A 140 11.80 13.34 -6.20
C VAL A 140 10.65 13.08 -7.19
N THR A 141 10.41 11.81 -7.46
CA THR A 141 9.34 11.40 -8.38
C THR A 141 8.43 10.40 -7.69
N VAL A 142 7.13 10.70 -7.63
CA VAL A 142 6.11 9.79 -7.10
C VAL A 142 6.15 8.44 -7.84
N GLY A 143 5.97 7.37 -7.10
CA GLY A 143 5.93 6.01 -7.63
C GLY A 143 7.29 5.31 -7.73
N LYS A 144 8.42 6.00 -7.55
CA LYS A 144 9.72 5.35 -7.40
C LYS A 144 9.83 4.65 -6.05
N VAL A 145 10.50 3.51 -6.02
CA VAL A 145 10.90 2.84 -4.77
C VAL A 145 12.28 3.35 -4.38
N VAL A 146 12.40 3.81 -3.15
CA VAL A 146 13.63 4.39 -2.59
C VAL A 146 13.90 3.78 -1.22
N ALA A 147 15.14 3.83 -0.78
CA ALA A 147 15.50 3.41 0.58
C ALA A 147 15.56 4.61 1.51
N ALA A 148 15.01 4.48 2.71
CA ALA A 148 15.16 5.45 3.80
C ALA A 148 15.59 4.76 5.09
N SER A 149 16.34 5.45 5.93
CA SER A 149 16.76 4.94 7.24
C SER A 149 16.69 6.03 8.30
N LEU A 150 16.32 5.62 9.51
CA LEU A 150 16.28 6.48 10.69
C LEU A 150 17.59 6.29 11.48
N PRO A 151 18.43 7.33 11.63
CA PRO A 151 19.70 7.24 12.33
C PRO A 151 19.55 6.83 13.79
N GLY A 152 20.47 6.00 14.29
CA GLY A 152 20.47 5.54 15.68
C GLY A 152 19.42 4.47 15.98
N THR A 153 18.78 3.93 14.95
CA THR A 153 17.85 2.83 15.05
C THR A 153 18.10 1.80 13.94
N ASP A 154 17.52 0.60 14.08
CA ASP A 154 17.54 -0.42 13.03
C ASP A 154 16.42 -0.23 12.01
N ILE A 155 15.70 0.91 12.07
CA ILE A 155 14.57 1.18 11.19
C ILE A 155 15.08 1.60 9.82
N GLN A 156 14.85 0.71 8.85
CA GLN A 156 15.16 0.91 7.45
C GLN A 156 13.98 0.43 6.60
N ALA A 157 13.63 1.17 5.60
CA ALA A 157 12.60 0.76 4.66
C ALA A 157 13.04 1.02 3.22
N ALA A 158 12.72 0.07 2.33
CA ALA A 158 12.70 0.29 0.90
C ALA A 158 11.24 0.37 0.49
N ALA A 159 10.76 1.56 0.22
CA ALA A 159 9.34 1.79 0.01
C ALA A 159 9.08 2.76 -1.14
N ARG A 160 7.87 2.71 -1.66
CA ARG A 160 7.42 3.60 -2.74
C ARG A 160 7.25 5.02 -2.22
N ILE A 161 7.63 6.00 -3.03
CA ILE A 161 7.22 7.40 -2.82
C ILE A 161 5.71 7.47 -3.11
N THR A 162 4.94 7.68 -2.07
CA THR A 162 3.47 7.71 -2.13
C THR A 162 2.92 9.09 -2.40
N SER A 163 3.58 10.11 -1.86
CA SER A 163 3.19 11.49 -2.11
C SER A 163 4.38 12.45 -2.19
N VAL A 164 4.20 13.52 -2.95
CA VAL A 164 5.07 14.69 -2.98
C VAL A 164 4.19 15.91 -2.89
N THR A 165 4.28 16.63 -1.78
CA THR A 165 3.51 17.85 -1.53
C THR A 165 4.41 19.08 -1.73
N LEU A 166 4.02 19.94 -2.65
CA LEU A 166 4.64 21.25 -2.82
C LEU A 166 3.77 22.31 -2.10
N SER A 167 4.37 23.00 -1.18
CA SER A 167 3.73 24.11 -0.46
C SER A 167 4.47 25.39 -0.75
N SER A 168 3.73 26.44 -1.09
CA SER A 168 4.28 27.80 -1.27
C SER A 168 3.58 28.76 -0.31
N GLN A 169 4.32 29.30 0.63
CA GLN A 169 3.77 30.25 1.60
C GLN A 169 4.74 31.41 1.81
N LYS A 170 4.24 32.64 1.65
CA LYS A 170 5.02 33.87 1.86
C LYS A 170 6.33 33.92 1.07
N GLY A 171 6.37 33.31 -0.12
CA GLY A 171 7.57 33.28 -0.98
C GLY A 171 8.56 32.14 -0.68
N GLU A 172 8.29 31.34 0.33
CA GLU A 172 9.04 30.11 0.60
C GLU A 172 8.34 28.91 -0.03
N ASN A 173 9.11 28.08 -0.72
CA ASN A 173 8.63 26.84 -1.32
C ASN A 173 9.18 25.65 -0.53
N THR A 174 8.29 24.80 -0.07
CA THR A 174 8.64 23.57 0.66
C THR A 174 8.18 22.35 -0.12
N VAL A 175 9.03 21.35 -0.23
CA VAL A 175 8.71 20.04 -0.81
C VAL A 175 8.70 19.02 0.32
N THR A 176 7.59 18.37 0.53
CA THR A 176 7.48 17.27 1.50
C THR A 176 7.24 15.97 0.75
N THR A 177 7.97 14.93 1.10
CA THR A 177 7.88 13.61 0.47
C THR A 177 7.51 12.57 1.51
N GLU A 178 6.61 11.68 1.13
CA GLU A 178 6.21 10.52 1.95
C GLU A 178 6.56 9.24 1.21
N ILE A 179 7.11 8.28 1.94
CA ILE A 179 7.40 6.93 1.45
C ILE A 179 6.86 5.89 2.43
N GLY A 180 6.46 4.75 1.93
CA GLY A 180 5.92 3.67 2.74
C GLY A 180 4.46 3.39 2.42
N THR A 181 3.71 2.94 3.43
CA THR A 181 2.27 2.74 3.32
C THR A 181 1.55 4.10 3.35
N PRO A 182 0.65 4.38 2.41
CA PRO A 182 -0.15 5.60 2.47
C PRO A 182 -0.93 5.70 3.78
N ILE A 183 -0.99 6.90 4.38
CA ILE A 183 -1.76 7.19 5.59
C ILE A 183 -3.14 7.71 5.18
#